data_b5cb832ceabe33e160a1a0c439f0cac9
#
_entry.id   b5cb832ceabe33e160a1a0c439f0cac9
#
_cell.length_a   1.000
_cell.length_b   1.000
_cell.length_c   1.000
_cell.angle_alpha   90.00
_cell.angle_beta   90.00
_cell.angle_gamma   90.00
#
_symmetry.space_group_name_H-M   'P 1'
#
loop_
_entity.id
_entity.type
_entity.pdbx_description
1 polymer ?
#
loop_
_entity_poly.entity_id
_entity_poly.type
_entity_poly.pdbx_seq_one_letter_code
_entity_poly.pdbx_strand_id
1 'polypeptide(L)'
;LELITLIIEGARYERAQSFAFVHAIGEKLQINHADLQNCLGIAEKLAQEDKGQDQKLSDQLQQLRQLVSSSDSLTELKRVVPAHLVIMDAVLQERFLRQRKEQELLEQVAALTARLKATEEDAANYKNRLNRQQQRLQVDTLTQLHNRSALDERLALEYKRWLRYQSPLCL
;
A
#
# COMPACT_ATOMS: atom_id res chain seq x y z
N LEU A 1 -14.30 4.25 47.86
CA LEU A 1 -13.25 3.33 47.39
C LEU A 1 -13.69 2.62 46.11
N GLU A 2 -14.86 2.03 46.03
CA GLU A 2 -15.39 1.29 44.86
C GLU A 2 -15.42 2.12 43.58
N LEU A 3 -15.82 3.40 43.65
CA LEU A 3 -15.92 4.29 42.49
C LEU A 3 -14.55 4.61 41.87
N ILE A 4 -13.52 4.74 42.73
CA ILE A 4 -12.14 4.96 42.28
C ILE A 4 -11.59 3.70 41.59
N THR A 5 -11.89 2.53 42.12
CA THR A 5 -11.48 1.25 41.52
C THR A 5 -12.13 1.06 40.17
N LEU A 6 -13.42 1.39 40.03
CA LEU A 6 -14.15 1.30 38.75
C LEU A 6 -13.57 2.25 37.70
N ILE A 7 -13.18 3.47 38.07
CA ILE A 7 -12.55 4.46 37.15
C ILE A 7 -11.18 3.96 36.72
N ILE A 8 -10.38 3.41 37.63
CA ILE A 8 -9.05 2.86 37.31
C ILE A 8 -9.17 1.65 36.37
N GLU A 9 -10.11 0.76 36.62
CA GLU A 9 -10.38 -0.40 35.77
C GLU A 9 -10.87 0.02 34.37
N GLY A 10 -11.79 1.00 34.30
CA GLY A 10 -12.23 1.58 33.03
C GLY A 10 -11.08 2.18 32.23
N ALA A 11 -10.21 2.98 32.87
CA ALA A 11 -9.05 3.56 32.23
C ALA A 11 -8.01 2.52 31.77
N ARG A 12 -7.83 1.45 32.54
CA ARG A 12 -6.96 0.31 32.15
C ARG A 12 -7.53 -0.43 30.95
N TYR A 13 -8.83 -0.69 30.95
CA TYR A 13 -9.52 -1.35 29.84
C TYR A 13 -9.41 -0.54 28.52
N GLU A 14 -9.63 0.78 28.57
CA GLU A 14 -9.49 1.65 27.41
C GLU A 14 -8.05 1.71 26.89
N ARG A 15 -7.05 1.78 27.77
CA ARG A 15 -5.64 1.70 27.37
C ARG A 15 -5.31 0.36 26.71
N ALA A 16 -5.79 -0.73 27.26
CA ALA A 16 -5.57 -2.05 26.68
C ALA A 16 -6.22 -2.18 25.29
N GLN A 17 -7.44 -1.68 25.12
CA GLN A 17 -8.10 -1.63 23.81
C GLN A 17 -7.33 -0.76 22.81
N SER A 18 -6.87 0.42 23.22
CA SER A 18 -6.10 1.32 22.37
C SER A 18 -4.79 0.69 21.95
N PHE A 19 -4.09 0.05 22.87
CA PHE A 19 -2.84 -0.65 22.59
C PHE A 19 -3.06 -1.83 21.62
N ALA A 20 -4.06 -2.66 21.86
CA ALA A 20 -4.41 -3.78 21.00
C ALA A 20 -4.75 -3.33 19.57
N PHE A 21 -5.49 -2.21 19.44
CA PHE A 21 -5.84 -1.66 18.14
C PHE A 21 -4.62 -1.12 17.38
N VAL A 22 -3.74 -0.34 18.04
CA VAL A 22 -2.52 0.18 17.43
C VAL A 22 -1.59 -0.95 17.01
N HIS A 23 -1.48 -1.99 17.84
CA HIS A 23 -0.70 -3.18 17.51
C HIS A 23 -1.26 -3.91 16.28
N ALA A 24 -2.56 -4.13 16.23
CA ALA A 24 -3.23 -4.80 15.12
C ALA A 24 -3.08 -4.01 13.80
N ILE A 25 -3.17 -2.67 13.84
CA ILE A 25 -2.89 -1.84 12.65
C ILE A 25 -1.41 -1.94 12.26
N GLY A 26 -0.49 -1.90 13.22
CA GLY A 26 0.94 -2.06 12.98
C GLY A 26 1.27 -3.36 12.26
N GLU A 27 0.70 -4.48 12.72
CA GLU A 27 0.85 -5.79 12.08
C GLU A 27 0.29 -5.81 10.66
N LYS A 28 -0.93 -5.27 10.45
CA LYS A 28 -1.53 -5.18 9.11
C LYS A 28 -0.67 -4.34 8.16
N LEU A 29 -0.10 -3.23 8.63
CA LEU A 29 0.77 -2.38 7.83
C LEU A 29 2.09 -3.08 7.47
N GLN A 30 2.68 -3.84 8.39
CA GLN A 30 3.88 -4.62 8.13
C GLN A 30 3.65 -5.69 7.07
N ILE A 31 2.54 -6.43 7.16
CA ILE A 31 2.15 -7.43 6.17
C ILE A 31 1.95 -6.78 4.80
N ASN A 32 1.18 -5.70 4.74
CA ASN A 32 0.95 -4.97 3.49
C ASN A 32 2.26 -4.42 2.88
N HIS A 33 3.19 -3.96 3.71
CA HIS A 33 4.49 -3.48 3.24
C HIS A 33 5.34 -4.62 2.64
N ALA A 34 5.39 -5.77 3.29
CA ALA A 34 6.07 -6.95 2.78
C ALA A 34 5.48 -7.45 1.45
N ASP A 35 4.14 -7.48 1.35
CA ASP A 35 3.44 -7.85 0.14
C ASP A 35 3.71 -6.87 -1.01
N LEU A 36 3.74 -5.55 -0.73
CA LEU A 36 4.11 -4.53 -1.72
C LEU A 36 5.55 -4.69 -2.22
N GLN A 37 6.50 -4.95 -1.32
CA GLN A 37 7.89 -5.21 -1.72
C GLN A 37 8.01 -6.44 -2.61
N ASN A 38 7.26 -7.49 -2.30
CA ASN A 38 7.21 -8.70 -3.14
C ASN A 38 6.64 -8.40 -4.52
N CYS A 39 5.52 -7.67 -4.61
CA CYS A 39 4.92 -7.25 -5.89
C CYS A 39 5.89 -6.40 -6.73
N LEU A 40 6.61 -5.46 -6.09
CA LEU A 40 7.62 -4.64 -6.77
C LEU A 40 8.76 -5.50 -7.33
N GLY A 41 9.26 -6.46 -6.54
CA GLY A 41 10.31 -7.37 -7.00
C GLY A 41 9.89 -8.26 -8.17
N ILE A 42 8.62 -8.67 -8.22
CA ILE A 42 8.04 -9.41 -9.36
C ILE A 42 7.92 -8.49 -10.58
N ALA A 43 7.42 -7.26 -10.38
CA ALA A 43 7.27 -6.29 -11.46
C ALA A 43 8.62 -5.93 -12.12
N GLU A 44 9.68 -5.74 -11.32
CA GLU A 44 11.02 -5.47 -11.82
C GLU A 44 11.57 -6.62 -12.67
N LYS A 45 11.39 -7.87 -12.21
CA LYS A 45 11.80 -9.06 -12.97
C LYS A 45 11.06 -9.16 -14.30
N LEU A 46 9.73 -8.97 -14.30
CA LEU A 46 8.92 -8.99 -15.51
C LEU A 46 9.36 -7.90 -16.50
N ALA A 47 9.63 -6.70 -16.02
CA ALA A 47 10.10 -5.58 -16.86
C ALA A 47 11.50 -5.82 -17.46
N GLN A 48 12.39 -6.52 -16.75
CA GLN A 48 13.72 -6.90 -17.27
C GLN A 48 13.60 -8.00 -18.33
N GLU A 49 12.76 -9.00 -18.09
CA GLU A 49 12.51 -10.09 -19.05
C GLU A 49 11.87 -9.58 -20.34
N ASP A 50 11.02 -8.56 -20.26
CA ASP A 50 10.31 -8.00 -21.43
C ASP A 50 11.25 -7.36 -22.46
N LYS A 51 12.22 -6.57 -21.99
CA LYS A 51 13.22 -5.94 -22.85
C LYS A 51 14.08 -6.96 -23.63
N GLY A 52 14.43 -8.08 -23.00
CA GLY A 52 15.23 -9.11 -23.61
C GLY A 52 14.50 -9.93 -24.67
N GLN A 53 13.19 -10.08 -24.54
CA GLN A 53 12.42 -10.95 -25.45
C GLN A 53 11.94 -10.21 -26.70
N ASP A 54 11.61 -8.95 -26.61
CA ASP A 54 11.28 -8.16 -27.81
C ASP A 54 12.47 -8.07 -28.74
N GLN A 55 13.68 -7.98 -28.17
CA GLN A 55 14.92 -8.03 -28.94
C GLN A 55 15.10 -9.38 -29.64
N LYS A 56 14.94 -10.49 -28.90
CA LYS A 56 15.03 -11.84 -29.46
C LYS A 56 14.03 -12.10 -30.59
N LEU A 57 12.78 -11.63 -30.46
CA LEU A 57 11.78 -11.77 -31.48
C LEU A 57 12.13 -10.97 -32.73
N SER A 58 12.62 -9.74 -32.56
CA SER A 58 13.10 -8.88 -33.65
C SER A 58 14.26 -9.52 -34.40
N ASP A 59 15.25 -10.05 -33.65
CA ASP A 59 16.42 -10.72 -34.24
C ASP A 59 16.02 -11.97 -35.03
N GLN A 60 15.10 -12.78 -34.50
CA GLN A 60 14.59 -13.96 -35.18
C GLN A 60 13.82 -13.62 -36.46
N LEU A 61 12.99 -12.59 -36.44
CA LEU A 61 12.29 -12.10 -37.64
C LEU A 61 13.26 -11.58 -38.70
N GLN A 62 14.31 -10.87 -38.28
CA GLN A 62 15.34 -10.37 -39.18
C GLN A 62 16.15 -11.50 -39.80
N GLN A 63 16.54 -12.50 -39.04
CA GLN A 63 17.22 -13.71 -39.52
C GLN A 63 16.33 -14.48 -40.52
N LEU A 64 15.06 -14.66 -40.20
CA LEU A 64 14.11 -15.32 -41.11
C LEU A 64 13.93 -14.56 -42.43
N ARG A 65 13.88 -13.22 -42.37
CA ARG A 65 13.84 -12.35 -43.55
C ARG A 65 15.08 -12.49 -44.44
N GLN A 66 16.24 -12.51 -43.81
CA GLN A 66 17.51 -12.69 -44.52
C GLN A 66 17.60 -14.08 -45.19
N LEU A 67 17.23 -15.13 -44.47
CA LEU A 67 17.22 -16.50 -44.99
C LEU A 67 16.23 -16.67 -46.16
N VAL A 68 15.05 -16.09 -46.09
CA VAL A 68 14.06 -16.13 -47.16
C VAL A 68 14.54 -15.33 -48.39
N SER A 69 15.20 -14.19 -48.18
CA SER A 69 15.69 -13.36 -49.29
C SER A 69 16.96 -13.89 -49.99
N SER A 70 17.76 -14.72 -49.28
CA SER A 70 19.01 -15.30 -49.80
C SER A 70 18.88 -16.74 -50.29
N SER A 71 17.73 -17.38 -50.15
CA SER A 71 17.52 -18.78 -50.51
C SER A 71 17.07 -18.89 -51.97
N ASP A 72 17.94 -19.43 -52.84
CA ASP A 72 17.61 -19.72 -54.24
C ASP A 72 16.96 -21.11 -54.41
N SER A 73 16.87 -21.94 -53.35
CA SER A 73 16.37 -23.30 -53.44
C SER A 73 15.13 -23.53 -52.59
N LEU A 74 14.03 -23.98 -53.19
CA LEU A 74 12.79 -24.36 -52.52
C LEU A 74 12.98 -25.46 -51.50
N THR A 75 13.96 -26.32 -51.69
CA THR A 75 14.28 -27.46 -50.78
C THR A 75 14.89 -26.97 -49.48
N GLU A 76 15.70 -25.94 -49.53
CA GLU A 76 16.35 -25.34 -48.36
C GLU A 76 15.34 -24.53 -47.52
N LEU A 77 14.45 -23.79 -48.17
CA LEU A 77 13.35 -23.10 -47.50
C LEU A 77 12.42 -24.09 -46.76
N LYS A 78 12.07 -25.21 -47.36
CA LYS A 78 11.25 -26.25 -46.71
C LYS A 78 11.92 -26.86 -45.47
N ARG A 79 13.21 -26.79 -45.33
CA ARG A 79 13.94 -27.29 -44.15
C ARG A 79 14.09 -26.25 -43.06
N VAL A 80 14.34 -25.01 -43.43
CA VAL A 80 14.69 -23.92 -42.49
C VAL A 80 13.42 -23.25 -41.88
N VAL A 81 12.38 -23.03 -42.69
CA VAL A 81 11.15 -22.37 -42.21
C VAL A 81 10.48 -23.10 -41.05
N PRO A 82 10.29 -24.44 -41.08
CA PRO A 82 9.67 -25.14 -39.93
C PRO A 82 10.49 -25.01 -38.63
N ALA A 83 11.84 -25.02 -38.72
CA ALA A 83 12.68 -24.88 -37.54
C ALA A 83 12.52 -23.49 -36.90
N HIS A 84 12.45 -22.42 -37.71
CA HIS A 84 12.18 -21.08 -37.21
C HIS A 84 10.78 -20.90 -36.65
N LEU A 85 9.77 -21.57 -37.24
CA LEU A 85 8.40 -21.55 -36.71
C LEU A 85 8.32 -22.16 -35.32
N VAL A 86 9.05 -23.24 -35.05
CA VAL A 86 9.13 -23.87 -33.72
C VAL A 86 9.72 -22.89 -32.69
N ILE A 87 10.79 -22.16 -33.08
CA ILE A 87 11.40 -21.18 -32.19
C ILE A 87 10.44 -20.01 -31.93
N MET A 88 9.75 -19.51 -32.97
CA MET A 88 8.76 -18.47 -32.82
C MET A 88 7.58 -18.90 -31.93
N ASP A 89 7.12 -20.13 -32.07
CA ASP A 89 6.04 -20.66 -31.23
C ASP A 89 6.46 -20.73 -29.76
N ALA A 90 7.70 -21.14 -29.48
CA ALA A 90 8.24 -21.13 -28.12
C ALA A 90 8.28 -19.70 -27.52
N VAL A 91 8.72 -18.70 -28.30
CA VAL A 91 8.76 -17.30 -27.87
C VAL A 91 7.33 -16.76 -27.62
N LEU A 92 6.38 -17.13 -28.45
CA LEU A 92 4.98 -16.76 -28.25
C LEU A 92 4.38 -17.38 -26.98
N GLN A 93 4.68 -18.66 -26.72
CA GLN A 93 4.25 -19.32 -25.48
C GLN A 93 4.84 -18.65 -24.24
N GLU A 94 6.13 -18.28 -24.26
CA GLU A 94 6.75 -17.52 -23.18
C GLU A 94 6.07 -16.14 -22.98
N ARG A 95 5.68 -15.48 -24.05
CA ARG A 95 4.91 -14.22 -23.98
C ARG A 95 3.54 -14.41 -23.33
N PHE A 96 2.80 -15.44 -23.69
CA PHE A 96 1.51 -15.75 -23.06
C PHE A 96 1.63 -16.03 -21.57
N LEU A 97 2.62 -16.82 -21.19
CA LEU A 97 2.88 -17.11 -19.78
C LEU A 97 3.21 -15.85 -18.98
N ARG A 98 3.96 -14.91 -19.56
CA ARG A 98 4.32 -13.65 -18.93
C ARG A 98 3.12 -12.73 -18.81
N GLN A 99 2.35 -12.56 -19.87
CA GLN A 99 1.12 -11.76 -19.83
C GLN A 99 0.16 -12.24 -18.74
N ARG A 100 0.09 -13.55 -18.53
CA ARG A 100 -0.68 -14.14 -17.45
C ARG A 100 -0.13 -13.75 -16.06
N LYS A 101 1.18 -13.82 -15.88
CA LYS A 101 1.86 -13.38 -14.63
C LYS A 101 1.66 -11.89 -14.36
N GLU A 102 1.72 -11.08 -15.39
CA GLU A 102 1.47 -9.64 -15.31
C GLU A 102 0.03 -9.35 -14.87
N GLN A 103 -0.93 -10.08 -15.40
CA GLN A 103 -2.33 -9.96 -15.01
C GLN A 103 -2.55 -10.40 -13.55
N GLU A 104 -1.94 -11.52 -13.13
CA GLU A 104 -1.95 -11.97 -11.74
C GLU A 104 -1.34 -10.94 -10.79
N LEU A 105 -0.25 -10.27 -11.20
CA LEU A 105 0.37 -9.19 -10.43
C LEU A 105 -0.54 -7.97 -10.30
N LEU A 106 -1.20 -7.57 -11.36
CA LEU A 106 -2.17 -6.46 -11.33
C LEU A 106 -3.34 -6.75 -10.38
N GLU A 107 -3.84 -7.98 -10.37
CA GLU A 107 -4.87 -8.40 -9.42
C GLU A 107 -4.38 -8.36 -7.97
N GLN A 108 -3.14 -8.79 -7.72
CA GLN A 108 -2.53 -8.71 -6.39
C GLN A 108 -2.36 -7.25 -5.92
N VAL A 109 -1.88 -6.37 -6.79
CA VAL A 109 -1.74 -4.94 -6.50
C VAL A 109 -3.10 -4.30 -6.21
N ALA A 110 -4.13 -4.63 -6.98
CA ALA A 110 -5.49 -4.15 -6.74
C ALA A 110 -6.04 -4.62 -5.38
N ALA A 111 -5.83 -5.89 -5.03
CA ALA A 111 -6.23 -6.43 -3.73
C ALA A 111 -5.48 -5.77 -2.56
N LEU A 112 -4.17 -5.52 -2.72
CA LEU A 112 -3.36 -4.80 -1.73
C LEU A 112 -3.82 -3.36 -1.54
N THR A 113 -4.11 -2.66 -2.62
CA THR A 113 -4.64 -1.30 -2.57
C THR A 113 -5.96 -1.23 -1.83
N ALA A 114 -6.86 -2.19 -2.05
CA ALA A 114 -8.12 -2.29 -1.34
C ALA A 114 -7.91 -2.54 0.17
N ARG A 115 -6.95 -3.42 0.55
CA ARG A 115 -6.60 -3.68 1.96
C ARG A 115 -6.00 -2.45 2.64
N LEU A 116 -5.12 -1.73 1.96
CA LEU A 116 -4.54 -0.49 2.49
C LEU A 116 -5.64 0.53 2.77
N LYS A 117 -6.54 0.74 1.81
CA LYS A 117 -7.66 1.67 1.97
C LYS A 117 -8.56 1.29 3.16
N ALA A 118 -8.89 0.02 3.32
CA ALA A 118 -9.66 -0.45 4.47
C ALA A 118 -8.92 -0.19 5.80
N THR A 119 -7.60 -0.40 5.85
CA THR A 119 -6.80 -0.12 7.05
C THR A 119 -6.74 1.37 7.38
N GLU A 120 -6.65 2.24 6.36
CA GLU A 120 -6.72 3.70 6.53
C GLU A 120 -8.09 4.15 7.05
N GLU A 121 -9.17 3.59 6.54
CA GLU A 121 -10.53 3.87 7.01
C GLU A 121 -10.72 3.43 8.47
N ASP A 122 -10.23 2.25 8.85
CA ASP A 122 -10.23 1.76 10.23
C ASP A 122 -9.46 2.71 11.15
N ALA A 123 -8.28 3.14 10.74
CA ALA A 123 -7.44 4.07 11.49
C ALA A 123 -8.10 5.44 11.66
N ALA A 124 -8.72 5.97 10.60
CA ALA A 124 -9.46 7.23 10.63
C ALA A 124 -10.67 7.16 11.57
N ASN A 125 -11.43 6.08 11.50
CA ASN A 125 -12.58 5.84 12.38
C ASN A 125 -12.16 5.76 13.86
N TYR A 126 -11.07 5.07 14.14
CA TYR A 126 -10.55 4.98 15.50
C TYR A 126 -10.05 6.34 16.02
N LYS A 127 -9.33 7.10 15.21
CA LYS A 127 -8.90 8.45 15.53
C LYS A 127 -10.11 9.36 15.86
N ASN A 128 -11.15 9.28 15.05
CA ASN A 128 -12.39 10.05 15.30
C ASN A 128 -13.06 9.64 16.61
N ARG A 129 -13.06 8.36 16.94
CA ARG A 129 -13.58 7.86 18.21
C ARG A 129 -12.77 8.38 19.39
N LEU A 130 -11.45 8.34 19.32
CA LEU A 130 -10.57 8.92 20.35
C LEU A 130 -10.80 10.42 20.53
N ASN A 131 -10.88 11.17 19.45
CA ASN A 131 -11.15 12.61 19.51
C ASN A 131 -12.49 12.91 20.19
N ARG A 132 -13.54 12.16 19.88
CA ARG A 132 -14.85 12.31 20.55
C ARG A 132 -14.77 11.96 22.04
N GLN A 133 -14.00 10.94 22.42
CA GLN A 133 -13.80 10.62 23.84
C GLN A 133 -13.03 11.73 24.55
N GLN A 134 -11.96 12.25 23.96
CA GLN A 134 -11.23 13.39 24.52
C GLN A 134 -12.10 14.63 24.69
N GLN A 135 -12.93 14.96 23.69
CA GLN A 135 -13.86 16.10 23.80
C GLN A 135 -14.86 15.90 24.95
N ARG A 136 -15.37 14.68 25.15
CA ARG A 136 -16.26 14.40 26.29
C ARG A 136 -15.56 14.54 27.64
N LEU A 137 -14.26 14.26 27.71
CA LEU A 137 -13.46 14.43 28.91
C LEU A 137 -13.09 15.88 29.21
N GLN A 138 -13.29 16.81 28.27
CA GLN A 138 -13.02 18.24 28.42
C GLN A 138 -14.23 19.03 28.93
N VAL A 139 -15.40 18.39 29.04
CA VAL A 139 -16.63 19.04 29.50
C VAL A 139 -17.05 18.45 30.83
N ASP A 140 -17.40 19.29 31.78
CA ASP A 140 -17.97 18.89 33.05
C ASP A 140 -19.42 18.39 32.87
N THR A 141 -19.71 17.19 33.37
CA THR A 141 -21.00 16.52 33.15
C THR A 141 -22.19 17.20 33.84
N LEU A 142 -21.95 17.99 34.88
CA LEU A 142 -22.98 18.68 35.66
C LEU A 142 -23.28 20.05 35.09
N THR A 143 -22.23 20.82 34.79
CA THR A 143 -22.38 22.22 34.37
C THR A 143 -22.37 22.39 32.85
N GLN A 144 -21.97 21.37 32.09
CA GLN A 144 -21.79 21.44 30.62
C GLN A 144 -20.76 22.48 30.16
N LEU A 145 -19.95 23.01 31.09
CA LEU A 145 -18.86 23.94 30.81
C LEU A 145 -17.55 23.17 30.61
N HIS A 146 -16.57 23.83 30.00
CA HIS A 146 -15.23 23.28 29.93
C HIS A 146 -14.64 23.07 31.32
N ASN A 147 -14.09 21.89 31.56
CA ASN A 147 -13.48 21.56 32.83
C ASN A 147 -12.06 22.16 32.94
N ARG A 148 -11.45 22.01 34.12
CA ARG A 148 -10.11 22.52 34.41
C ARG A 148 -9.07 22.04 33.41
N SER A 149 -9.15 20.78 32.97
CA SER A 149 -8.18 20.23 32.00
C SER A 149 -8.26 20.94 30.65
N ALA A 150 -9.45 21.25 30.19
CA ALA A 150 -9.67 22.02 28.95
C ALA A 150 -9.15 23.45 29.08
N LEU A 151 -9.31 24.07 30.25
CA LEU A 151 -8.75 25.39 30.53
C LEU A 151 -7.22 25.37 30.49
N ASP A 152 -6.59 24.43 31.18
CA ASP A 152 -5.12 24.30 31.24
C ASP A 152 -4.53 24.07 29.83
N GLU A 153 -5.14 23.23 29.01
CA GLU A 153 -4.72 23.00 27.61
C GLU A 153 -4.86 24.28 26.76
N ARG A 154 -5.99 24.99 26.90
CA ARG A 154 -6.22 26.24 26.17
C ARG A 154 -5.21 27.32 26.57
N LEU A 155 -4.95 27.43 27.84
CA LEU A 155 -3.99 28.37 28.38
C LEU A 155 -2.57 28.12 27.87
N ALA A 156 -2.17 26.85 27.82
CA ALA A 156 -0.88 26.45 27.26
C ALA A 156 -0.75 26.77 25.74
N LEU A 157 -1.84 26.62 24.97
CA LEU A 157 -1.87 26.99 23.56
C LEU A 157 -1.78 28.49 23.35
N GLU A 158 -2.59 29.28 24.09
CA GLU A 158 -2.59 30.73 23.97
C GLU A 158 -1.27 31.34 24.48
N TYR A 159 -0.65 30.74 25.50
CA TYR A 159 0.68 31.14 25.94
C TYR A 159 1.75 30.95 24.85
N LYS A 160 1.76 29.81 24.16
CA LYS A 160 2.65 29.56 23.01
C LYS A 160 2.37 30.55 21.86
N ARG A 161 1.12 30.90 21.64
CA ARG A 161 0.70 31.87 20.63
C ARG A 161 1.19 33.29 21.02
N TRP A 162 1.03 33.64 22.28
CA TRP A 162 1.54 34.90 22.81
C TRP A 162 3.06 35.03 22.67
N LEU A 163 3.81 33.98 23.00
CA LEU A 163 5.28 33.97 22.79
C LEU A 163 5.68 34.23 21.34
N ARG A 164 4.87 33.79 20.38
CA ARG A 164 5.16 33.95 18.96
C ARG A 164 4.74 35.33 18.41
N TYR A 165 3.62 35.82 18.83
CA TYR A 165 2.96 36.98 18.20
C TYR A 165 2.93 38.20 19.12
N GLN A 166 3.26 38.09 20.40
CA GLN A 166 3.22 39.17 21.41
C GLN A 166 1.90 39.91 21.49
N SER A 167 0.78 39.26 21.08
CA SER A 167 -0.55 39.82 21.15
C SER A 167 -1.05 39.84 22.60
N PRO A 168 -1.83 40.84 23.05
CA PRO A 168 -2.33 40.89 24.42
C PRO A 168 -3.17 39.62 24.71
N LEU A 169 -2.88 38.98 25.84
CA LEU A 169 -3.62 37.82 26.33
C LEU A 169 -4.57 38.30 27.43
N CYS A 170 -5.88 38.10 27.22
CA CYS A 170 -6.90 38.31 28.23
C CYS A 170 -7.40 36.98 28.77
N LEU A 171 -7.49 36.85 30.09
CA LEU A 171 -8.11 35.73 30.81
C LEU A 171 -9.50 36.03 31.25
#